data_6903f781389a8cd0d93ec1c381b35e82
#
_entry.id   6903f781389a8cd0d93ec1c381b35e82
#
_cell.length_a   1.000
_cell.length_b   1.000
_cell.length_c   1.000
_cell.angle_alpha   90.00
_cell.angle_beta   90.00
_cell.angle_gamma   90.00
#
_symmetry.space_group_name_H-M   'P 1'
#
loop_
_entity.id
_entity.type
_entity.pdbx_description
1 polymer ?
#
loop_
_entity_poly.entity_id
_entity_poly.type
_entity_poly.pdbx_seq_one_letter_code
_entity_poly.pdbx_strand_id
1 'polypeptide(L)'
;MRLDELELELVLDPDASEKAFERACILGALGRNDEALHAYYEVLRRNPEHFGALNNLAVLLTDRGSQRSALHAYEMLVERHPDSAIAHTHFASVLRDAGRSDEALAHYERALAIDPTTASAHHGLASIFSERGDEQAATRERRLGYTHRPVTFGRFRGEGDPVRVLVLGVDGEGNIPTKSLFDDRVFAIASLLVGFYDAEQALPPHDVVFNAIGDADRCALELTAANALLAHTSAPVINPPANVLVTGRVANGERLGALEDVVAPRFAIFPRWLLDRTQAEAALEASGFGWPLLLRVPGYHTGQHFIKVESRGDTATALASLPGAAVIAIAFLDTRSQDGNFRKYRIITVDGKIFPLHLAVSRDWKVHYFSADMVERPEHRAEDAAFLEDPRGVIGERGYAALERIVATLALDYGGVDFSLDTEGRVVVFEANATMIVQPPPSDAIWDYRRKPVDQIIAAVRSMLRERGLRSLPG
;
A
#
# COMPACT_ATOMS: atom_id res chain seq x y z
N MET A 1 15.04 -17.06 33.15
CA MET A 1 14.31 -16.77 34.41
C MET A 1 12.94 -17.43 34.41
N ARG A 2 11.89 -16.98 33.69
CA ARG A 2 10.56 -17.64 33.76
C ARG A 2 10.55 -19.07 33.22
N LEU A 3 11.33 -19.38 32.18
CA LEU A 3 11.45 -20.74 31.64
C LEU A 3 12.06 -21.71 32.65
N ASP A 4 13.12 -21.31 33.31
CA ASP A 4 13.81 -22.12 34.32
C ASP A 4 12.92 -22.35 35.53
N GLU A 5 12.16 -21.34 35.96
CA GLU A 5 11.15 -21.45 37.01
C GLU A 5 10.08 -22.50 36.68
N LEU A 6 9.53 -22.43 35.43
CA LEU A 6 8.54 -23.40 34.96
C LEU A 6 9.08 -24.82 34.88
N GLU A 7 10.33 -24.98 34.46
CA GLU A 7 10.98 -26.29 34.43
C GLU A 7 11.09 -26.90 35.84
N LEU A 8 11.44 -26.06 36.84
CA LEU A 8 11.49 -26.49 38.23
C LEU A 8 10.09 -26.81 38.78
N GLU A 9 9.11 -25.97 38.49
CA GLU A 9 7.71 -26.18 38.89
C GLU A 9 7.13 -27.47 38.29
N LEU A 10 7.47 -27.80 37.05
CA LEU A 10 7.06 -29.03 36.37
C LEU A 10 7.76 -30.29 36.90
N VAL A 11 8.94 -30.14 37.50
CA VAL A 11 9.62 -31.24 38.22
C VAL A 11 8.86 -31.54 39.50
N LEU A 12 8.31 -30.53 40.20
CA LEU A 12 7.57 -30.69 41.45
C LEU A 12 6.11 -31.14 41.21
N ASP A 13 5.48 -30.71 40.12
CA ASP A 13 4.15 -31.08 39.71
C ASP A 13 4.12 -31.42 38.21
N PRO A 14 4.51 -32.66 37.84
CA PRO A 14 4.59 -33.07 36.43
C PRO A 14 3.25 -33.07 35.68
N ASP A 15 2.12 -33.07 36.40
CA ASP A 15 0.78 -33.11 35.80
C ASP A 15 0.15 -31.74 35.62
N ALA A 16 0.85 -30.66 35.95
CA ALA A 16 0.41 -29.28 35.75
C ALA A 16 0.31 -28.91 34.26
N SER A 17 -0.81 -29.26 33.64
CA SER A 17 -1.04 -29.07 32.19
C SER A 17 -0.92 -27.62 31.74
N GLU A 18 -1.43 -26.66 32.52
CA GLU A 18 -1.35 -25.22 32.19
C GLU A 18 0.09 -24.69 32.24
N LYS A 19 0.91 -25.14 33.22
CA LYS A 19 2.33 -24.75 33.29
C LYS A 19 3.15 -25.35 32.13
N ALA A 20 2.82 -26.58 31.74
CA ALA A 20 3.42 -27.22 30.58
C ALA A 20 3.05 -26.47 29.29
N PHE A 21 1.82 -25.99 29.18
CA PHE A 21 1.38 -25.15 28.07
C PHE A 21 2.08 -23.78 28.06
N GLU A 22 2.18 -23.10 29.22
CA GLU A 22 2.93 -21.84 29.34
C GLU A 22 4.39 -22.00 28.89
N ARG A 23 5.07 -23.08 29.33
CA ARG A 23 6.42 -23.41 28.88
C ARG A 23 6.50 -23.58 27.37
N ALA A 24 5.54 -24.30 26.77
CA ALA A 24 5.49 -24.50 25.31
C ALA A 24 5.32 -23.18 24.54
N CYS A 25 4.49 -22.28 25.04
CA CYS A 25 4.28 -20.95 24.46
C CYS A 25 5.56 -20.10 24.53
N ILE A 26 6.29 -20.11 25.66
CA ILE A 26 7.54 -19.38 25.80
C ILE A 26 8.60 -19.92 24.84
N LEU A 27 8.72 -21.25 24.71
CA LEU A 27 9.65 -21.87 23.75
C LEU A 27 9.36 -21.44 22.32
N GLY A 28 8.07 -21.41 21.93
CA GLY A 28 7.65 -20.90 20.61
C GLY A 28 8.00 -19.43 20.41
N ALA A 29 7.76 -18.58 21.41
CA ALA A 29 8.10 -17.16 21.37
C ALA A 29 9.60 -16.89 21.24
N LEU A 30 10.44 -17.76 21.80
CA LEU A 30 11.91 -17.72 21.70
C LEU A 30 12.43 -18.31 20.37
N GLY A 31 11.56 -18.80 19.48
CA GLY A 31 11.94 -19.45 18.23
C GLY A 31 12.53 -20.85 18.40
N ARG A 32 12.45 -21.46 19.61
CA ARG A 32 12.88 -22.83 19.92
C ARG A 32 11.82 -23.82 19.45
N ASN A 33 11.54 -23.79 18.13
CA ASN A 33 10.37 -24.43 17.51
C ASN A 33 10.32 -25.95 17.70
N ASP A 34 11.44 -26.66 17.69
CA ASP A 34 11.47 -28.12 17.91
C ASP A 34 11.09 -28.47 19.35
N GLU A 35 11.57 -27.70 20.29
CA GLU A 35 11.28 -27.89 21.71
C GLU A 35 9.83 -27.49 22.04
N ALA A 36 9.33 -26.42 21.41
CA ALA A 36 7.94 -26.00 21.53
C ALA A 36 6.99 -27.09 21.01
N LEU A 37 7.31 -27.66 19.82
CA LEU A 37 6.53 -28.75 19.23
C LEU A 37 6.44 -29.96 20.16
N HIS A 38 7.57 -30.38 20.72
CA HIS A 38 7.62 -31.48 21.68
C HIS A 38 6.82 -31.16 22.97
N ALA A 39 6.95 -29.94 23.46
CA ALA A 39 6.21 -29.49 24.63
C ALA A 39 4.70 -29.44 24.40
N TYR A 40 4.19 -29.01 23.23
CA TYR A 40 2.77 -29.09 22.90
C TYR A 40 2.28 -30.54 22.84
N TYR A 41 3.04 -31.47 22.29
CA TYR A 41 2.67 -32.89 22.31
C TYR A 41 2.61 -33.42 23.75
N GLU A 42 3.49 -33.01 24.64
CA GLU A 42 3.43 -33.40 26.04
C GLU A 42 2.18 -32.87 26.75
N VAL A 43 1.74 -31.64 26.46
CA VAL A 43 0.47 -31.09 26.93
C VAL A 43 -0.69 -31.94 26.44
N LEU A 44 -0.72 -32.24 25.14
CA LEU A 44 -1.82 -33.00 24.52
C LEU A 44 -1.85 -34.46 24.95
N ARG A 45 -0.74 -35.05 25.34
CA ARG A 45 -0.68 -36.39 25.94
C ARG A 45 -1.40 -36.44 27.29
N ARG A 46 -1.34 -35.35 28.08
CA ARG A 46 -2.00 -35.21 29.39
C ARG A 46 -3.46 -34.76 29.26
N ASN A 47 -3.66 -33.74 28.41
CA ASN A 47 -4.99 -33.22 28.13
C ASN A 47 -5.21 -33.14 26.61
N PRO A 48 -5.74 -34.20 25.99
CA PRO A 48 -5.95 -34.24 24.55
C PRO A 48 -6.92 -33.18 24.01
N GLU A 49 -7.75 -32.60 24.87
CA GLU A 49 -8.73 -31.58 24.48
C GLU A 49 -8.24 -30.14 24.73
N HIS A 50 -6.96 -29.98 25.09
CA HIS A 50 -6.43 -28.65 25.38
C HIS A 50 -6.43 -27.77 24.15
N PHE A 51 -7.40 -26.85 24.02
CA PHE A 51 -7.61 -25.98 22.88
C PHE A 51 -6.34 -25.23 22.47
N GLY A 52 -5.73 -24.52 23.42
CA GLY A 52 -4.52 -23.70 23.15
C GLY A 52 -3.34 -24.52 22.61
N ALA A 53 -3.14 -25.74 23.14
CA ALA A 53 -2.04 -26.61 22.69
C ALA A 53 -2.30 -27.16 21.29
N LEU A 54 -3.53 -27.59 20.97
CA LEU A 54 -3.91 -28.02 19.62
C LEU A 54 -3.76 -26.88 18.60
N ASN A 55 -4.29 -25.69 18.95
CA ASN A 55 -4.21 -24.53 18.09
C ASN A 55 -2.76 -24.11 17.80
N ASN A 56 -1.96 -23.95 18.86
CA ASN A 56 -0.58 -23.50 18.72
C ASN A 56 0.33 -24.53 18.04
N LEU A 57 0.06 -25.84 18.28
CA LEU A 57 0.73 -26.91 17.56
C LEU A 57 0.42 -26.83 16.06
N ALA A 58 -0.85 -26.63 15.69
CA ALA A 58 -1.27 -26.54 14.30
C ALA A 58 -0.65 -25.30 13.60
N VAL A 59 -0.63 -24.15 14.27
CA VAL A 59 0.06 -22.93 13.78
C VAL A 59 1.55 -23.21 13.56
N LEU A 60 2.24 -23.80 14.55
CA LEU A 60 3.67 -24.09 14.45
C LEU A 60 3.98 -25.06 13.29
N LEU A 61 3.12 -26.06 13.07
CA LEU A 61 3.23 -26.99 11.94
C LEU A 61 3.02 -26.30 10.60
N THR A 62 2.11 -25.32 10.53
CA THR A 62 1.87 -24.49 9.34
C THR A 62 3.11 -23.65 9.03
N ASP A 63 3.67 -22.95 10.02
CA ASP A 63 4.85 -22.11 9.87
C ASP A 63 6.08 -22.91 9.40
N ARG A 64 6.16 -24.18 9.76
CA ARG A 64 7.20 -25.13 9.30
C ARG A 64 6.96 -25.72 7.93
N GLY A 65 5.84 -25.41 7.28
CA GLY A 65 5.46 -25.99 5.99
C GLY A 65 5.01 -27.46 6.07
N SER A 66 4.74 -27.98 7.28
CA SER A 66 4.28 -29.35 7.50
C SER A 66 2.77 -29.47 7.27
N GLN A 67 2.33 -29.17 6.06
CA GLN A 67 0.93 -28.97 5.68
C GLN A 67 0.02 -30.13 6.08
N ARG A 68 0.44 -31.39 5.82
CA ARG A 68 -0.37 -32.57 6.21
C ARG A 68 -0.59 -32.67 7.72
N SER A 69 0.46 -32.45 8.50
CA SER A 69 0.37 -32.49 9.96
C SER A 69 -0.43 -31.32 10.52
N ALA A 70 -0.30 -30.13 9.93
CA ALA A 70 -1.09 -28.97 10.28
C ALA A 70 -2.60 -29.21 10.04
N LEU A 71 -2.96 -29.71 8.85
CA LEU A 71 -4.36 -30.08 8.53
C LEU A 71 -4.92 -31.08 9.55
N HIS A 72 -4.18 -32.11 9.89
CA HIS A 72 -4.63 -33.11 10.88
C HIS A 72 -4.80 -32.52 12.27
N ALA A 73 -3.89 -31.63 12.71
CA ALA A 73 -4.00 -30.97 13.99
C ALA A 73 -5.23 -30.03 14.05
N TYR A 74 -5.53 -29.32 12.96
CA TYR A 74 -6.75 -28.49 12.88
C TYR A 74 -8.04 -29.32 12.78
N GLU A 75 -8.01 -30.45 12.06
CA GLU A 75 -9.13 -31.40 12.04
C GLU A 75 -9.46 -31.88 13.45
N MET A 76 -8.46 -32.33 14.21
CA MET A 76 -8.62 -32.69 15.63
C MET A 76 -9.16 -31.52 16.48
N LEU A 77 -8.69 -30.29 16.22
CA LEU A 77 -9.15 -29.10 16.93
C LEU A 77 -10.65 -28.86 16.72
N VAL A 78 -11.11 -28.92 15.46
CA VAL A 78 -12.52 -28.73 15.11
C VAL A 78 -13.41 -29.89 15.63
N GLU A 79 -12.93 -31.14 15.55
CA GLU A 79 -13.66 -32.31 16.10
C GLU A 79 -13.91 -32.17 17.60
N ARG A 80 -12.93 -31.64 18.33
CA ARG A 80 -13.03 -31.53 19.80
C ARG A 80 -13.68 -30.23 20.25
N HIS A 81 -13.65 -29.20 19.42
CA HIS A 81 -14.24 -27.89 19.71
C HIS A 81 -15.15 -27.44 18.56
N PRO A 82 -16.24 -28.15 18.26
CA PRO A 82 -17.10 -27.91 17.10
C PRO A 82 -17.88 -26.58 17.14
N ASP A 83 -17.95 -25.96 18.31
CA ASP A 83 -18.59 -24.66 18.52
C ASP A 83 -17.59 -23.51 18.69
N SER A 84 -16.36 -23.71 18.25
CA SER A 84 -15.34 -22.66 18.25
C SER A 84 -15.21 -22.00 16.87
N ALA A 85 -15.68 -20.76 16.73
CA ALA A 85 -15.50 -19.97 15.50
C ALA A 85 -14.01 -19.81 15.13
N ILE A 86 -13.14 -19.70 16.13
CA ILE A 86 -11.68 -19.59 15.92
C ILE A 86 -11.12 -20.87 15.32
N ALA A 87 -11.51 -22.05 15.84
CA ALA A 87 -11.07 -23.35 15.33
C ALA A 87 -11.45 -23.52 13.85
N HIS A 88 -12.72 -23.28 13.53
CA HIS A 88 -13.22 -23.35 12.16
C HIS A 88 -12.52 -22.36 11.24
N THR A 89 -12.28 -21.12 11.68
CA THR A 89 -11.60 -20.10 10.87
C THR A 89 -10.16 -20.47 10.56
N HIS A 90 -9.40 -20.97 11.54
CA HIS A 90 -8.02 -21.37 11.34
C HIS A 90 -7.92 -22.60 10.42
N PHE A 91 -8.79 -23.60 10.62
CA PHE A 91 -8.84 -24.76 9.75
C PHE A 91 -9.19 -24.39 8.31
N ALA A 92 -10.19 -23.52 8.12
CA ALA A 92 -10.54 -22.99 6.81
C ALA A 92 -9.36 -22.29 6.11
N SER A 93 -8.58 -21.50 6.85
CA SER A 93 -7.41 -20.81 6.27
C SER A 93 -6.38 -21.81 5.73
N VAL A 94 -6.08 -22.86 6.48
CA VAL A 94 -5.10 -23.88 6.03
C VAL A 94 -5.66 -24.76 4.91
N LEU A 95 -6.97 -25.05 4.91
CA LEU A 95 -7.64 -25.74 3.80
C LEU A 95 -7.55 -24.93 2.50
N ARG A 96 -7.80 -23.60 2.56
CA ARG A 96 -7.67 -22.72 1.42
C ARG A 96 -6.24 -22.70 0.89
N ASP A 97 -5.24 -22.56 1.76
CA ASP A 97 -3.83 -22.55 1.39
C ASP A 97 -3.37 -23.92 0.83
N ALA A 98 -4.11 -24.98 1.16
CA ALA A 98 -3.96 -26.33 0.58
C ALA A 98 -4.70 -26.52 -0.77
N GLY A 99 -5.40 -25.48 -1.28
CA GLY A 99 -6.22 -25.54 -2.49
C GLY A 99 -7.59 -26.21 -2.32
N ARG A 100 -8.01 -26.51 -1.08
CA ARG A 100 -9.29 -27.16 -0.73
C ARG A 100 -10.37 -26.10 -0.47
N SER A 101 -10.60 -25.21 -1.45
CA SER A 101 -11.41 -24.00 -1.28
C SER A 101 -12.88 -24.26 -0.97
N ASP A 102 -13.48 -25.39 -1.42
CA ASP A 102 -14.87 -25.71 -1.09
C ASP A 102 -15.03 -26.12 0.37
N GLU A 103 -14.08 -26.85 0.91
CA GLU A 103 -14.07 -27.24 2.32
C GLU A 103 -13.76 -26.02 3.21
N ALA A 104 -12.83 -25.18 2.79
CA ALA A 104 -12.53 -23.91 3.47
C ALA A 104 -13.77 -23.04 3.57
N LEU A 105 -14.54 -22.90 2.48
CA LEU A 105 -15.79 -22.13 2.47
C LEU A 105 -16.77 -22.62 3.51
N ALA A 106 -17.02 -23.94 3.57
CA ALA A 106 -17.94 -24.54 4.54
C ALA A 106 -17.51 -24.26 6.00
N HIS A 107 -16.22 -24.31 6.29
CA HIS A 107 -15.69 -24.00 7.61
C HIS A 107 -15.75 -22.50 7.96
N TYR A 108 -15.51 -21.59 7.02
CA TYR A 108 -15.73 -20.14 7.23
C TYR A 108 -17.21 -19.85 7.50
N GLU A 109 -18.13 -20.44 6.73
CA GLU A 109 -19.57 -20.28 6.94
C GLU A 109 -19.99 -20.84 8.33
N ARG A 110 -19.42 -21.97 8.74
CA ARG A 110 -19.67 -22.50 10.10
C ARG A 110 -19.14 -21.57 11.17
N ALA A 111 -17.95 -20.98 11.00
CA ALA A 111 -17.39 -19.99 11.92
C ALA A 111 -18.35 -18.79 12.09
N LEU A 112 -18.88 -18.26 10.98
CA LEU A 112 -19.82 -17.13 10.99
C LEU A 112 -21.20 -17.51 11.54
N ALA A 113 -21.62 -18.77 11.41
CA ALA A 113 -22.83 -19.24 12.04
C ALA A 113 -22.70 -19.31 13.58
N ILE A 114 -21.48 -19.52 14.09
CA ILE A 114 -21.18 -19.52 15.54
C ILE A 114 -20.99 -18.07 16.03
N ASP A 115 -20.17 -17.29 15.34
CA ASP A 115 -19.89 -15.89 15.65
C ASP A 115 -19.88 -15.05 14.37
N PRO A 116 -20.98 -14.34 14.04
CA PRO A 116 -21.10 -13.51 12.86
C PRO A 116 -20.10 -12.32 12.80
N THR A 117 -19.42 -12.02 13.91
CA THR A 117 -18.45 -10.91 13.98
C THR A 117 -17.01 -11.33 13.73
N THR A 118 -16.78 -12.60 13.37
CA THR A 118 -15.44 -13.14 13.09
C THR A 118 -14.85 -12.55 11.80
N ALA A 119 -14.16 -11.41 11.93
CA ALA A 119 -13.59 -10.66 10.80
C ALA A 119 -12.70 -11.51 9.89
N SER A 120 -11.88 -12.41 10.46
CA SER A 120 -10.99 -13.29 9.70
C SER A 120 -11.74 -14.32 8.84
N ALA A 121 -12.92 -14.75 9.25
CA ALA A 121 -13.77 -15.63 8.45
C ALA A 121 -14.37 -14.87 7.25
N HIS A 122 -14.85 -13.65 7.46
CA HIS A 122 -15.31 -12.77 6.38
C HIS A 122 -14.20 -12.50 5.35
N HIS A 123 -12.97 -12.21 5.80
CA HIS A 123 -11.83 -11.99 4.89
C HIS A 123 -11.45 -13.28 4.14
N GLY A 124 -11.56 -14.44 4.78
CA GLY A 124 -11.36 -15.74 4.16
C GLY A 124 -12.36 -16.01 3.04
N LEU A 125 -13.65 -15.78 3.30
CA LEU A 125 -14.71 -15.86 2.28
C LEU A 125 -14.47 -14.88 1.13
N ALA A 126 -14.11 -13.64 1.45
CA ALA A 126 -13.80 -12.63 0.43
C ALA A 126 -12.69 -13.09 -0.52
N SER A 127 -11.64 -13.72 0.01
CA SER A 127 -10.57 -14.29 -0.81
C SER A 127 -11.08 -15.38 -1.74
N ILE A 128 -11.88 -16.33 -1.22
CA ILE A 128 -12.44 -17.43 -2.01
C ILE A 128 -13.38 -16.89 -3.11
N PHE A 129 -14.24 -15.93 -2.81
CA PHE A 129 -15.14 -15.34 -3.80
C PHE A 129 -14.37 -14.58 -4.88
N SER A 130 -13.30 -13.85 -4.53
CA SER A 130 -12.44 -13.18 -5.51
C SER A 130 -11.73 -14.18 -6.42
N GLU A 131 -11.19 -15.28 -5.88
CA GLU A 131 -10.58 -16.37 -6.64
C GLU A 131 -11.58 -17.02 -7.64
N ARG A 132 -12.86 -17.04 -7.29
CA ARG A 132 -13.95 -17.53 -8.15
C ARG A 132 -14.49 -16.48 -9.13
N GLY A 133 -14.02 -15.25 -9.09
CA GLY A 133 -14.47 -14.13 -9.92
C GLY A 133 -15.78 -13.48 -9.48
N ASP A 134 -16.32 -13.84 -8.31
CA ASP A 134 -17.50 -13.18 -7.72
C ASP A 134 -17.05 -11.97 -6.88
N GLU A 135 -16.71 -10.88 -7.55
CA GLU A 135 -16.25 -9.66 -6.91
C GLU A 135 -17.34 -8.94 -6.08
N GLN A 136 -18.61 -9.19 -6.37
CA GLN A 136 -19.71 -8.62 -5.55
C GLN A 136 -19.75 -9.29 -4.18
N ALA A 137 -19.73 -10.62 -4.14
CA ALA A 137 -19.67 -11.36 -2.89
C ALA A 137 -18.37 -11.06 -2.14
N ALA A 138 -17.22 -11.05 -2.82
CA ALA A 138 -15.93 -10.72 -2.23
C ALA A 138 -15.93 -9.35 -1.55
N THR A 139 -16.46 -8.33 -2.24
CA THR A 139 -16.54 -6.97 -1.69
C THR A 139 -17.47 -6.90 -0.47
N ARG A 140 -18.62 -7.57 -0.50
CA ARG A 140 -19.55 -7.61 0.63
C ARG A 140 -18.90 -8.25 1.87
N GLU A 141 -18.28 -9.40 1.71
CA GLU A 141 -17.63 -10.11 2.82
C GLU A 141 -16.44 -9.32 3.37
N ARG A 142 -15.64 -8.70 2.51
CA ARG A 142 -14.51 -7.83 2.90
C ARG A 142 -14.99 -6.67 3.76
N ARG A 143 -16.09 -6.01 3.36
CA ARG A 143 -16.68 -4.89 4.13
C ARG A 143 -17.19 -5.34 5.50
N LEU A 144 -17.84 -6.50 5.60
CA LEU A 144 -18.28 -7.06 6.87
C LEU A 144 -17.08 -7.33 7.79
N GLY A 145 -16.01 -7.92 7.27
CA GLY A 145 -14.78 -8.14 8.02
C GLY A 145 -14.19 -6.84 8.59
N TYR A 146 -14.10 -5.81 7.77
CA TYR A 146 -13.57 -4.50 8.21
C TYR A 146 -14.50 -3.78 9.19
N THR A 147 -15.83 -3.90 9.04
CA THR A 147 -16.79 -3.33 9.99
C THR A 147 -16.57 -3.88 11.40
N HIS A 148 -16.23 -5.15 11.51
CA HIS A 148 -15.97 -5.78 12.81
C HIS A 148 -14.55 -5.56 13.33
N ARG A 149 -13.60 -5.25 12.44
CA ARG A 149 -12.19 -5.01 12.81
C ARG A 149 -11.56 -3.91 11.95
N PRO A 150 -11.93 -2.64 12.17
CA PRO A 150 -11.39 -1.51 11.37
C PRO A 150 -9.95 -1.16 11.73
N VAL A 151 -9.42 -1.67 12.86
CA VAL A 151 -8.04 -1.44 13.31
C VAL A 151 -7.28 -2.77 13.37
N THR A 152 -6.08 -2.77 12.79
CA THR A 152 -5.14 -3.89 12.89
C THR A 152 -3.82 -3.41 13.49
N PHE A 153 -3.21 -4.26 14.33
CA PHE A 153 -1.94 -3.96 15.00
C PHE A 153 -0.83 -4.82 14.38
N GLY A 154 0.24 -4.15 13.93
CA GLY A 154 1.47 -4.80 13.51
C GLY A 154 2.23 -5.37 14.69
N ARG A 155 2.98 -6.47 14.47
CA ARG A 155 3.86 -7.02 15.50
C ARG A 155 5.08 -6.11 15.64
N PHE A 156 5.35 -5.65 16.87
CA PHE A 156 6.61 -4.98 17.22
C PHE A 156 7.65 -6.02 17.64
N ARG A 157 8.89 -5.90 17.12
CA ARG A 157 10.00 -6.81 17.36
C ARG A 157 11.26 -6.10 17.88
N GLY A 158 11.15 -4.81 18.20
CA GLY A 158 12.26 -4.04 18.75
C GLY A 158 12.47 -4.25 20.24
N GLU A 159 13.55 -3.65 20.75
CA GLU A 159 13.86 -3.55 22.17
C GLU A 159 13.53 -2.15 22.67
N GLY A 160 12.95 -2.04 23.87
CA GLY A 160 12.53 -0.76 24.47
C GLY A 160 11.17 -0.24 23.96
N ASP A 161 10.92 1.04 24.22
CA ASP A 161 9.64 1.67 23.87
C ASP A 161 9.61 2.05 22.40
N PRO A 162 8.59 1.58 21.63
CA PRO A 162 8.46 1.93 20.23
C PRO A 162 7.92 3.35 20.04
N VAL A 163 8.20 3.96 18.89
CA VAL A 163 7.37 5.05 18.38
C VAL A 163 6.07 4.45 17.83
N ARG A 164 4.94 4.84 18.41
CA ARG A 164 3.62 4.34 18.01
C ARG A 164 3.09 5.17 16.83
N VAL A 165 2.89 4.51 15.71
CA VAL A 165 2.39 5.15 14.48
C VAL A 165 0.96 4.70 14.22
N LEU A 166 0.03 5.65 14.17
CA LEU A 166 -1.31 5.42 13.66
C LEU A 166 -1.32 5.67 12.16
N VAL A 167 -1.55 4.62 11.37
CA VAL A 167 -1.64 4.69 9.91
C VAL A 167 -3.10 4.77 9.50
N LEU A 168 -3.51 5.87 8.88
CA LEU A 168 -4.84 6.01 8.29
C LEU A 168 -4.82 5.49 6.86
N GLY A 169 -5.76 4.61 6.53
CA GLY A 169 -5.87 4.02 5.19
C GLY A 169 -7.31 3.79 4.76
N VAL A 170 -7.46 3.34 3.51
CA VAL A 170 -8.73 2.93 2.91
C VAL A 170 -8.71 1.47 2.53
N ASP A 171 -9.88 0.87 2.35
CA ASP A 171 -10.01 -0.46 1.74
C ASP A 171 -9.72 -0.37 0.24
N GLY A 172 -8.77 -1.15 -0.23
CA GLY A 172 -8.39 -1.22 -1.64
C GLY A 172 -7.31 -0.21 -2.07
N GLU A 173 -7.47 0.34 -3.27
CA GLU A 173 -6.50 1.22 -3.89
C GLU A 173 -6.61 2.67 -3.38
N GLY A 174 -5.54 3.42 -3.52
CA GLY A 174 -5.45 4.83 -3.11
C GLY A 174 -4.54 5.05 -1.91
N ASN A 175 -4.01 3.97 -1.31
CA ASN A 175 -3.05 4.05 -0.23
C ASN A 175 -1.61 4.18 -0.71
N ILE A 176 -0.80 4.88 0.07
CA ILE A 176 0.66 4.85 -0.02
C ILE A 176 1.13 3.48 0.50
N PRO A 177 1.92 2.71 -0.28
CA PRO A 177 2.48 1.46 0.20
C PRO A 177 3.50 1.70 1.32
N THR A 178 3.16 1.32 2.55
CA THR A 178 3.95 1.64 3.74
C THR A 178 4.90 0.53 4.18
N LYS A 179 4.77 -0.69 3.64
CA LYS A 179 5.52 -1.87 4.09
C LYS A 179 7.04 -1.69 4.09
N SER A 180 7.61 -1.01 3.09
CA SER A 180 9.04 -0.72 3.00
C SER A 180 9.47 0.46 3.88
N LEU A 181 8.55 1.36 4.21
CA LEU A 181 8.82 2.60 4.93
C LEU A 181 8.96 2.36 6.44
N PHE A 182 8.21 1.42 7.01
CA PHE A 182 8.20 1.17 8.45
C PHE A 182 9.10 -0.01 8.81
N ASP A 183 9.83 0.14 9.91
CA ASP A 183 10.65 -0.90 10.51
C ASP A 183 10.01 -1.33 11.83
N ASP A 184 9.56 -2.58 11.89
CA ASP A 184 8.88 -3.16 13.05
C ASP A 184 9.79 -3.35 14.29
N ARG A 185 11.06 -3.02 14.17
CA ARG A 185 12.00 -2.93 15.30
C ARG A 185 12.04 -1.52 15.91
N VAL A 186 11.45 -0.54 15.24
CA VAL A 186 11.45 0.87 15.67
C VAL A 186 10.04 1.36 15.94
N PHE A 187 9.09 0.93 15.10
CA PHE A 187 7.72 1.43 15.08
C PHE A 187 6.72 0.36 15.50
N ALA A 188 5.81 0.71 16.41
CA ALA A 188 4.59 -0.05 16.66
C ALA A 188 3.47 0.55 15.81
N ILE A 189 2.93 -0.24 14.88
CA ILE A 189 1.97 0.22 13.89
C ILE A 189 0.56 -0.17 14.28
N ALA A 190 -0.36 0.80 14.32
CA ALA A 190 -1.79 0.57 14.31
C ALA A 190 -2.33 1.08 12.97
N SER A 191 -2.87 0.20 12.13
CA SER A 191 -3.48 0.57 10.84
C SER A 191 -5.00 0.65 11.00
N LEU A 192 -5.56 1.81 10.67
CA LEU A 192 -6.98 2.13 10.80
C LEU A 192 -7.58 2.38 9.43
N LEU A 193 -8.66 1.67 9.11
CA LEU A 193 -9.45 1.88 7.89
C LEU A 193 -10.53 2.93 8.15
N VAL A 194 -10.34 4.12 7.62
CA VAL A 194 -11.14 5.31 7.94
C VAL A 194 -12.64 5.11 7.64
N GLY A 195 -12.98 4.46 6.53
CA GLY A 195 -14.37 4.24 6.10
C GLY A 195 -15.18 3.28 6.99
N PHE A 196 -14.53 2.58 7.94
CA PHE A 196 -15.15 1.59 8.83
C PHE A 196 -14.98 1.93 10.32
N TYR A 197 -14.27 3.02 10.63
CA TYR A 197 -14.02 3.41 12.01
C TYR A 197 -15.10 4.38 12.49
N ASP A 198 -15.62 4.11 13.68
CA ASP A 198 -16.58 5.00 14.34
C ASP A 198 -15.84 6.24 14.89
N ALA A 199 -16.19 7.41 14.38
CA ALA A 199 -15.56 8.66 14.76
C ALA A 199 -15.76 9.06 16.24
N GLU A 200 -16.73 8.45 16.93
CA GLU A 200 -16.96 8.68 18.37
C GLU A 200 -16.03 7.85 19.25
N GLN A 201 -15.37 6.85 18.70
CA GLN A 201 -14.42 6.01 19.45
C GLN A 201 -13.09 6.72 19.61
N ALA A 202 -12.43 6.46 20.76
CA ALA A 202 -11.08 6.94 21.00
C ALA A 202 -10.07 6.29 20.04
N LEU A 203 -9.24 7.06 19.38
CA LEU A 203 -8.19 6.57 18.50
C LEU A 203 -7.22 5.64 19.25
N PRO A 204 -6.68 4.61 18.59
CA PRO A 204 -5.61 3.79 19.16
C PRO A 204 -4.46 4.63 19.72
N PRO A 205 -3.77 4.22 20.78
CA PRO A 205 -2.63 4.96 21.32
C PRO A 205 -1.55 5.20 20.24
N HIS A 206 -1.14 6.44 20.04
CA HIS A 206 -0.17 6.83 19.03
C HIS A 206 0.62 8.07 19.41
N ASP A 207 1.83 8.19 18.88
CA ASP A 207 2.73 9.34 19.06
C ASP A 207 2.78 10.20 17.79
N VAL A 208 2.48 9.61 16.63
CA VAL A 208 2.41 10.28 15.33
C VAL A 208 1.36 9.60 14.44
N VAL A 209 0.68 10.38 13.61
CA VAL A 209 -0.24 9.88 12.59
C VAL A 209 0.45 9.92 11.24
N PHE A 210 0.36 8.84 10.47
CA PHE A 210 0.74 8.80 9.06
C PHE A 210 -0.52 8.60 8.22
N ASN A 211 -0.95 9.64 7.51
CA ASN A 211 -2.03 9.49 6.55
C ASN A 211 -1.52 8.80 5.29
N ALA A 212 -1.84 7.53 5.13
CA ALA A 212 -1.49 6.74 3.97
C ALA A 212 -2.48 6.90 2.80
N ILE A 213 -3.59 7.60 2.99
CA ILE A 213 -4.54 7.88 1.91
C ILE A 213 -3.92 8.95 1.01
N GLY A 214 -3.44 8.55 -0.16
CA GLY A 214 -2.64 9.42 -1.03
C GLY A 214 -3.34 9.86 -2.32
N ASP A 215 -4.44 9.20 -2.73
CA ASP A 215 -5.15 9.47 -3.98
C ASP A 215 -6.39 10.35 -3.73
N ALA A 216 -6.25 11.64 -4.01
CA ALA A 216 -7.32 12.61 -3.83
C ALA A 216 -8.50 12.41 -4.80
N ASP A 217 -8.25 11.89 -6.01
CA ASP A 217 -9.30 11.70 -7.02
C ASP A 217 -10.22 10.51 -6.68
N ARG A 218 -9.69 9.49 -5.98
CA ARG A 218 -10.42 8.27 -5.61
C ARG A 218 -10.99 8.30 -4.20
N CYS A 219 -10.27 8.91 -3.26
CA CYS A 219 -10.49 8.78 -1.82
C CYS A 219 -10.90 10.12 -1.17
N ALA A 220 -11.57 11.00 -1.91
CA ALA A 220 -11.96 12.32 -1.39
C ALA A 220 -12.90 12.22 -0.15
N LEU A 221 -13.80 11.24 -0.13
CA LEU A 221 -14.71 11.01 1.00
C LEU A 221 -13.94 10.51 2.23
N GLU A 222 -13.04 9.56 2.04
CA GLU A 222 -12.23 8.98 3.11
C GLU A 222 -11.20 10.00 3.64
N LEU A 223 -10.63 10.84 2.78
CA LEU A 223 -9.78 11.96 3.22
C LEU A 223 -10.56 12.97 4.05
N THR A 224 -11.81 13.25 3.69
CA THR A 224 -12.68 14.12 4.47
C THR A 224 -13.01 13.50 5.84
N ALA A 225 -13.31 12.20 5.88
CA ALA A 225 -13.55 11.47 7.12
C ALA A 225 -12.27 11.38 7.97
N ALA A 226 -11.10 11.12 7.35
CA ALA A 226 -9.82 11.14 8.03
C ALA A 226 -9.53 12.49 8.70
N ASN A 227 -9.85 13.60 8.02
CA ASN A 227 -9.69 14.93 8.57
C ASN A 227 -10.59 15.16 9.81
N ALA A 228 -11.79 14.60 9.82
CA ALA A 228 -12.68 14.64 10.99
C ALA A 228 -12.12 13.83 12.16
N LEU A 229 -11.60 12.62 11.91
CA LEU A 229 -10.95 11.80 12.95
C LEU A 229 -9.76 12.49 13.60
N LEU A 230 -8.99 13.27 12.85
CA LEU A 230 -7.82 14.00 13.35
C LEU A 230 -8.17 15.13 14.31
N ALA A 231 -9.43 15.56 14.41
CA ALA A 231 -9.87 16.49 15.43
C ALA A 231 -9.78 15.87 16.86
N HIS A 232 -9.67 14.57 16.99
CA HIS A 232 -9.57 13.84 18.26
C HIS A 232 -8.13 13.54 18.70
N THR A 233 -7.12 14.10 18.02
CA THR A 233 -5.72 13.94 18.39
C THR A 233 -4.94 15.25 18.31
N SER A 234 -3.94 15.40 19.17
CA SER A 234 -2.94 16.47 19.10
C SER A 234 -1.59 15.98 18.57
N ALA A 235 -1.48 14.69 18.23
CA ALA A 235 -0.26 14.11 17.67
C ALA A 235 0.07 14.74 16.30
N PRO A 236 1.36 14.90 15.97
CA PRO A 236 1.75 15.36 14.64
C PRO A 236 1.21 14.46 13.53
N VAL A 237 0.73 15.07 12.45
CA VAL A 237 0.18 14.35 11.29
C VAL A 237 1.13 14.50 10.11
N ILE A 238 1.55 13.39 9.54
CA ILE A 238 2.28 13.34 8.27
C ILE A 238 1.27 13.21 7.14
N ASN A 239 1.39 14.03 6.14
CA ASN A 239 0.45 14.21 5.04
C ASN A 239 -0.98 14.54 5.54
N PRO A 240 -1.22 15.71 6.14
CA PRO A 240 -2.58 16.08 6.55
C PRO A 240 -3.57 15.85 5.41
N PRO A 241 -4.73 15.20 5.66
CA PRO A 241 -5.72 14.90 4.62
C PRO A 241 -6.15 16.11 3.79
N ALA A 242 -6.24 17.29 4.41
CA ALA A 242 -6.56 18.55 3.73
C ALA A 242 -5.52 18.91 2.65
N ASN A 243 -4.24 18.64 2.89
CA ASN A 243 -3.17 18.90 1.90
C ASN A 243 -3.21 17.86 0.77
N VAL A 244 -3.56 16.62 1.08
CA VAL A 244 -3.71 15.58 0.05
C VAL A 244 -4.92 15.86 -0.84
N LEU A 245 -6.06 16.29 -0.28
CA LEU A 245 -7.29 16.60 -1.03
C LEU A 245 -7.08 17.54 -2.22
N VAL A 246 -6.16 18.49 -2.08
CA VAL A 246 -5.87 19.47 -3.15
C VAL A 246 -4.86 18.98 -4.19
N THR A 247 -4.41 17.72 -4.10
CA THR A 247 -3.49 17.10 -5.07
C THR A 247 -4.20 16.31 -6.16
N GLY A 248 -5.53 16.37 -6.24
CA GLY A 248 -6.29 15.77 -7.34
C GLY A 248 -5.79 16.28 -8.69
N ARG A 249 -5.78 15.41 -9.68
CA ARG A 249 -5.05 15.61 -10.95
C ARG A 249 -5.39 16.91 -11.67
N VAL A 250 -6.67 17.25 -11.77
CA VAL A 250 -7.13 18.47 -12.46
C VAL A 250 -6.73 19.72 -11.68
N ALA A 251 -7.15 19.81 -10.41
CA ALA A 251 -6.88 20.97 -9.57
C ALA A 251 -5.36 21.20 -9.35
N ASN A 252 -4.63 20.11 -9.18
CA ASN A 252 -3.18 20.19 -8.98
C ASN A 252 -2.45 20.60 -10.27
N GLY A 253 -2.94 20.14 -11.44
CA GLY A 253 -2.41 20.58 -12.74
C GLY A 253 -2.53 22.10 -12.94
N GLU A 254 -3.68 22.69 -12.59
CA GLU A 254 -3.88 24.15 -12.65
C GLU A 254 -2.97 24.90 -11.66
N ARG A 255 -2.89 24.44 -10.41
CA ARG A 255 -2.02 25.04 -9.38
C ARG A 255 -0.56 25.04 -9.78
N LEU A 256 -0.06 23.90 -10.26
CA LEU A 256 1.34 23.73 -10.63
C LEU A 256 1.67 24.44 -11.95
N GLY A 257 0.76 24.46 -12.91
CA GLY A 257 0.92 25.15 -14.18
C GLY A 257 1.00 26.69 -14.08
N ALA A 258 0.61 27.25 -12.92
CA ALA A 258 0.76 28.68 -12.64
C ALA A 258 2.16 29.06 -12.10
N LEU A 259 3.00 28.06 -11.81
CA LEU A 259 4.36 28.29 -11.30
C LEU A 259 5.33 28.65 -12.42
N GLU A 260 6.29 29.51 -12.12
CA GLU A 260 7.37 29.85 -13.03
C GLU A 260 8.19 28.61 -13.41
N ASP A 261 8.53 28.46 -14.67
CA ASP A 261 9.28 27.33 -15.23
C ASP A 261 8.62 25.95 -15.09
N VAL A 262 7.31 25.93 -14.83
CA VAL A 262 6.50 24.71 -14.76
C VAL A 262 5.48 24.72 -15.88
N VAL A 263 5.37 23.60 -16.57
CA VAL A 263 4.37 23.34 -17.61
C VAL A 263 3.51 22.16 -17.13
N ALA A 264 2.23 22.38 -17.00
CA ALA A 264 1.27 21.30 -16.76
C ALA A 264 0.36 21.13 -17.98
N PRO A 265 0.09 19.91 -18.43
CA PRO A 265 -0.87 19.69 -19.50
C PRO A 265 -2.28 20.11 -19.04
N ARG A 266 -3.08 20.59 -19.99
CA ARG A 266 -4.51 20.82 -19.75
C ARG A 266 -5.21 19.48 -19.48
N PHE A 267 -6.06 19.45 -18.47
CA PHE A 267 -6.91 18.31 -18.13
C PHE A 267 -8.39 18.72 -18.19
N ALA A 268 -9.26 17.82 -18.65
CA ALA A 268 -10.70 17.94 -18.46
C ALA A 268 -11.34 16.57 -18.34
N ILE A 269 -12.36 16.47 -17.48
CA ILE A 269 -13.14 15.24 -17.30
C ILE A 269 -14.44 15.38 -18.07
N PHE A 270 -14.70 14.41 -18.94
CA PHE A 270 -15.92 14.35 -19.75
C PHE A 270 -16.77 13.14 -19.32
N PRO A 271 -18.07 13.34 -19.00
CA PRO A 271 -18.99 12.23 -18.90
C PRO A 271 -19.07 11.48 -20.23
N ARG A 272 -19.06 10.15 -20.19
CA ARG A 272 -19.05 9.31 -21.39
C ARG A 272 -20.17 9.64 -22.36
N TRP A 273 -21.38 9.85 -21.83
CA TRP A 273 -22.56 10.19 -22.65
C TRP A 273 -22.37 11.44 -23.51
N LEU A 274 -21.49 12.36 -23.11
CA LEU A 274 -21.19 13.57 -23.89
C LEU A 274 -20.29 13.25 -25.08
N LEU A 275 -19.38 12.29 -24.94
CA LEU A 275 -18.39 11.90 -25.96
C LEU A 275 -18.88 10.77 -26.88
N ASP A 276 -19.90 10.00 -26.48
CA ASP A 276 -20.46 8.88 -27.29
C ASP A 276 -21.40 9.35 -28.41
N ARG A 277 -21.66 10.65 -28.52
CA ARG A 277 -22.46 11.23 -29.56
C ARG A 277 -21.58 11.80 -30.68
N THR A 278 -22.17 12.01 -31.87
CA THR A 278 -21.51 12.55 -33.08
C THR A 278 -20.85 13.93 -32.93
N GLN A 279 -20.59 14.38 -31.70
CA GLN A 279 -20.04 15.69 -31.35
C GLN A 279 -18.81 15.59 -30.40
N ALA A 280 -18.21 14.41 -30.24
CA ALA A 280 -17.08 14.23 -29.32
C ALA A 280 -15.92 15.18 -29.65
N GLU A 281 -15.55 15.27 -30.92
CA GLU A 281 -14.47 16.14 -31.39
C GLU A 281 -14.79 17.62 -31.15
N ALA A 282 -16.04 18.03 -31.40
CA ALA A 282 -16.47 19.41 -31.15
C ALA A 282 -16.48 19.75 -29.65
N ALA A 283 -16.83 18.81 -28.78
CA ALA A 283 -16.79 18.99 -27.32
C ALA A 283 -15.35 19.14 -26.83
N LEU A 284 -14.43 18.34 -27.35
CA LEU A 284 -13.01 18.44 -27.05
C LEU A 284 -12.42 19.79 -27.54
N GLU A 285 -12.70 20.19 -28.77
CA GLU A 285 -12.28 21.47 -29.35
C GLU A 285 -12.81 22.67 -28.58
N ALA A 286 -14.11 22.64 -28.22
CA ALA A 286 -14.73 23.70 -27.41
C ALA A 286 -14.12 23.82 -26.01
N SER A 287 -13.55 22.71 -25.49
CA SER A 287 -12.80 22.69 -24.24
C SER A 287 -11.31 23.01 -24.41
N GLY A 288 -10.90 23.43 -25.62
CA GLY A 288 -9.53 23.88 -25.94
C GLY A 288 -8.53 22.75 -26.13
N PHE A 289 -8.98 21.53 -26.48
CA PHE A 289 -8.08 20.44 -26.88
C PHE A 289 -7.89 20.44 -28.39
N GLY A 290 -6.66 20.19 -28.81
CA GLY A 290 -6.26 19.90 -30.19
C GLY A 290 -5.64 18.49 -30.27
N TRP A 291 -5.25 18.07 -31.46
CA TRP A 291 -4.56 16.79 -31.67
C TRP A 291 -3.09 17.01 -31.95
N PRO A 292 -2.20 16.10 -31.48
CA PRO A 292 -2.54 14.90 -30.71
C PRO A 292 -2.98 15.24 -29.28
N LEU A 293 -3.88 14.38 -28.71
CA LEU A 293 -4.28 14.44 -27.32
C LEU A 293 -4.25 13.04 -26.69
N LEU A 294 -4.36 12.99 -25.35
CA LEU A 294 -4.42 11.74 -24.63
C LEU A 294 -5.79 11.56 -24.01
N LEU A 295 -6.34 10.33 -24.09
CA LEU A 295 -7.56 9.93 -23.42
C LEU A 295 -7.27 8.87 -22.38
N ARG A 296 -7.83 9.01 -21.18
CA ARG A 296 -7.63 8.10 -20.07
C ARG A 296 -8.95 7.85 -19.33
N VAL A 297 -9.13 6.63 -18.84
CA VAL A 297 -10.23 6.30 -17.91
C VAL A 297 -9.81 6.64 -16.47
N PRO A 298 -10.65 7.37 -15.70
CA PRO A 298 -10.38 7.60 -14.28
C PRO A 298 -10.23 6.30 -13.49
N GLY A 299 -9.38 6.31 -12.45
CA GLY A 299 -9.23 5.18 -11.54
C GLY A 299 -8.32 4.05 -12.02
N TYR A 300 -7.76 4.09 -13.22
CA TYR A 300 -6.78 3.11 -13.68
C TYR A 300 -5.35 3.64 -13.53
N HIS A 301 -4.42 2.74 -13.17
CA HIS A 301 -2.99 3.02 -13.00
C HIS A 301 -2.14 2.26 -14.03
N THR A 302 -0.82 2.41 -13.98
CA THR A 302 0.15 1.71 -14.85
C THR A 302 -0.10 1.84 -16.36
N GLY A 303 -0.77 2.93 -16.78
CA GLY A 303 -1.03 3.20 -18.19
C GLY A 303 -2.11 2.33 -18.83
N GLN A 304 -2.91 1.59 -18.04
CA GLN A 304 -4.10 0.90 -18.56
C GLN A 304 -5.15 1.92 -18.99
N HIS A 305 -5.89 1.60 -20.06
CA HIS A 305 -6.93 2.48 -20.64
C HIS A 305 -6.44 3.93 -20.84
N PHE A 306 -5.21 4.07 -21.34
CA PHE A 306 -4.52 5.32 -21.61
C PHE A 306 -4.02 5.31 -23.04
N ILE A 307 -4.60 6.13 -23.92
CA ILE A 307 -4.41 6.10 -25.37
C ILE A 307 -4.05 7.49 -25.86
N LYS A 308 -3.10 7.56 -26.79
CA LYS A 308 -2.83 8.75 -27.59
C LYS A 308 -3.70 8.75 -28.85
N VAL A 309 -4.39 9.83 -29.07
CA VAL A 309 -5.20 10.08 -30.27
C VAL A 309 -4.42 11.01 -31.16
N GLU A 310 -3.93 10.51 -32.28
CA GLU A 310 -3.01 11.25 -33.16
C GLU A 310 -3.72 12.31 -33.99
N SER A 311 -4.95 12.01 -34.44
CA SER A 311 -5.73 12.91 -35.28
C SER A 311 -7.20 12.98 -34.84
N ARG A 312 -7.90 14.00 -35.32
CA ARG A 312 -9.34 14.18 -35.10
C ARG A 312 -10.15 12.95 -35.52
N GLY A 313 -9.79 12.32 -36.63
CA GLY A 313 -10.50 11.15 -37.17
C GLY A 313 -10.36 9.88 -36.31
N ASP A 314 -9.33 9.79 -35.47
CA ASP A 314 -9.07 8.64 -34.62
C ASP A 314 -9.89 8.67 -33.30
N THR A 315 -10.51 9.82 -32.98
CA THR A 315 -11.18 10.06 -31.69
C THR A 315 -12.29 9.03 -31.38
N ALA A 316 -13.16 8.77 -32.35
CA ALA A 316 -14.27 7.83 -32.17
C ALA A 316 -13.79 6.40 -31.90
N THR A 317 -12.77 5.95 -32.63
CA THR A 317 -12.16 4.61 -32.44
C THR A 317 -11.49 4.50 -31.06
N ALA A 318 -10.73 5.52 -30.65
CA ALA A 318 -10.10 5.57 -29.34
C ALA A 318 -11.15 5.54 -28.20
N LEU A 319 -12.19 6.34 -28.30
CA LEU A 319 -13.29 6.34 -27.33
C LEU A 319 -13.98 4.96 -27.24
N ALA A 320 -14.26 4.31 -28.37
CA ALA A 320 -14.91 3.00 -28.39
C ALA A 320 -14.11 1.91 -27.65
N SER A 321 -12.79 2.05 -27.56
CA SER A 321 -11.91 1.09 -26.87
C SER A 321 -11.74 1.35 -25.36
N LEU A 322 -12.22 2.48 -24.85
CA LEU A 322 -12.11 2.85 -23.45
C LEU A 322 -13.39 2.47 -22.69
N PRO A 323 -13.33 1.79 -21.54
CA PRO A 323 -14.49 1.50 -20.70
C PRO A 323 -14.87 2.70 -19.81
N GLY A 324 -15.94 2.54 -19.03
CA GLY A 324 -16.29 3.44 -17.93
C GLY A 324 -17.24 4.58 -18.29
N ALA A 325 -17.73 5.27 -17.25
CA ALA A 325 -18.73 6.34 -17.35
C ALA A 325 -18.15 7.73 -17.59
N ALA A 326 -16.84 7.88 -17.50
CA ALA A 326 -16.13 9.15 -17.74
C ALA A 326 -14.78 8.92 -18.42
N VAL A 327 -14.29 9.94 -19.11
CA VAL A 327 -12.98 9.97 -19.76
C VAL A 327 -12.28 11.28 -19.39
N ILE A 328 -10.99 11.19 -19.05
CA ILE A 328 -10.11 12.36 -18.88
C ILE A 328 -9.43 12.62 -20.21
N ALA A 329 -9.63 13.80 -20.79
CA ALA A 329 -8.83 14.30 -21.88
C ALA A 329 -7.61 15.07 -21.33
N ILE A 330 -6.44 14.86 -21.92
CA ILE A 330 -5.18 15.47 -21.53
C ILE A 330 -4.51 16.01 -22.78
N ALA A 331 -4.10 17.27 -22.77
CA ALA A 331 -3.31 17.84 -23.86
C ALA A 331 -1.98 17.11 -23.96
N PHE A 332 -1.64 16.60 -25.14
CA PHE A 332 -0.34 15.97 -25.35
C PHE A 332 0.76 17.05 -25.46
N LEU A 333 1.76 16.92 -24.61
CA LEU A 333 2.96 17.73 -24.64
C LEU A 333 4.12 16.87 -25.15
N ASP A 334 4.70 17.26 -26.29
CA ASP A 334 5.83 16.54 -26.84
C ASP A 334 7.11 16.92 -26.08
N THR A 335 7.60 16.00 -25.28
CA THR A 335 8.84 16.17 -24.48
C THR A 335 10.01 15.38 -25.03
N ARG A 336 9.98 15.04 -26.33
CA ARG A 336 11.11 14.37 -26.99
C ARG A 336 12.35 15.25 -26.94
N SER A 337 13.43 14.65 -26.51
CA SER A 337 14.76 15.26 -26.58
C SER A 337 15.32 15.21 -28.01
N GLN A 338 16.42 15.89 -28.27
CA GLN A 338 17.06 15.97 -29.61
C GLN A 338 17.45 14.58 -30.16
N ASP A 339 17.69 13.60 -29.29
CA ASP A 339 18.00 12.22 -29.67
C ASP A 339 16.77 11.38 -30.04
N GLY A 340 15.56 11.97 -29.99
CA GLY A 340 14.29 11.33 -30.30
C GLY A 340 13.69 10.52 -29.15
N ASN A 341 14.34 10.46 -28.00
CA ASN A 341 13.84 9.74 -26.82
C ASN A 341 12.99 10.63 -25.93
N PHE A 342 12.01 10.01 -25.26
CA PHE A 342 11.27 10.58 -24.14
C PHE A 342 11.96 10.21 -22.82
N ARG A 343 12.02 11.15 -21.90
CA ARG A 343 12.59 10.97 -20.56
C ARG A 343 11.52 11.26 -19.51
N LYS A 344 11.36 10.36 -18.57
CA LYS A 344 10.48 10.54 -17.42
C LYS A 344 11.27 10.38 -16.13
N TYR A 345 11.40 11.50 -15.44
CA TYR A 345 12.06 11.59 -14.14
C TYR A 345 11.03 11.38 -13.04
N ARG A 346 11.43 10.70 -11.96
CA ARG A 346 10.69 10.65 -10.72
C ARG A 346 11.56 11.07 -9.56
N ILE A 347 11.03 12.01 -8.79
CA ILE A 347 11.57 12.38 -7.49
C ILE A 347 10.57 12.01 -6.39
N ILE A 348 11.09 11.76 -5.20
CA ILE A 348 10.33 11.66 -3.94
C ILE A 348 10.65 12.88 -3.09
N THR A 349 9.66 13.37 -2.39
CA THR A 349 9.83 14.45 -1.42
C THR A 349 9.57 13.92 -0.01
N VAL A 350 10.47 14.22 0.90
CA VAL A 350 10.32 13.88 2.32
C VAL A 350 10.69 15.11 3.13
N ASP A 351 9.75 15.62 3.90
CA ASP A 351 9.92 16.82 4.74
C ASP A 351 10.50 18.02 3.97
N GLY A 352 9.96 18.24 2.75
CA GLY A 352 10.38 19.30 1.83
C GLY A 352 11.70 19.06 1.08
N LYS A 353 12.41 17.99 1.35
CA LYS A 353 13.68 17.63 0.66
C LYS A 353 13.40 16.77 -0.58
N ILE A 354 14.14 17.01 -1.64
CA ILE A 354 14.04 16.29 -2.91
C ILE A 354 15.02 15.12 -2.94
N PHE A 355 14.52 13.94 -3.27
CA PHE A 355 15.30 12.72 -3.47
C PHE A 355 15.01 12.14 -4.84
N PRO A 356 16.03 11.90 -5.69
CA PRO A 356 15.82 11.25 -6.97
C PRO A 356 15.49 9.76 -6.74
N LEU A 357 14.50 9.22 -7.50
CA LEU A 357 14.13 7.82 -7.42
C LEU A 357 14.50 7.04 -8.66
N HIS A 358 14.21 7.57 -9.84
CA HIS A 358 14.61 6.99 -11.12
C HIS A 358 14.39 7.95 -12.30
N LEU A 359 15.13 7.70 -13.37
CA LEU A 359 14.89 8.19 -14.71
C LEU A 359 14.57 7.00 -15.64
N ALA A 360 13.45 7.06 -16.36
CA ALA A 360 13.12 6.12 -17.41
C ALA A 360 13.27 6.79 -18.78
N VAL A 361 13.92 6.10 -19.72
CA VAL A 361 14.16 6.56 -21.09
C VAL A 361 13.51 5.60 -22.08
N SER A 362 12.75 6.10 -23.03
CA SER A 362 12.06 5.29 -24.06
C SER A 362 11.91 6.05 -25.37
N ARG A 363 11.82 5.31 -26.48
CA ARG A 363 11.40 5.86 -27.77
C ARG A 363 9.90 6.10 -27.87
N ASP A 364 9.13 5.42 -26.99
CA ASP A 364 7.67 5.58 -26.91
C ASP A 364 7.31 6.77 -26.01
N TRP A 365 6.30 7.54 -26.40
CA TRP A 365 5.74 8.63 -25.60
C TRP A 365 5.20 8.17 -24.26
N LYS A 366 4.72 6.91 -24.17
CA LYS A 366 4.21 6.30 -22.95
C LYS A 366 5.35 5.73 -22.13
N VAL A 367 6.14 6.61 -21.56
CA VAL A 367 7.25 6.19 -20.72
C VAL A 367 6.74 5.62 -19.42
N HIS A 368 6.87 4.31 -19.26
CA HIS A 368 6.62 3.62 -17.99
C HIS A 368 7.88 2.86 -17.58
N TYR A 369 8.28 2.98 -16.34
CA TYR A 369 9.53 2.41 -15.82
C TYR A 369 9.74 0.93 -16.20
N PHE A 370 8.68 0.11 -16.04
CA PHE A 370 8.76 -1.33 -16.32
C PHE A 370 8.71 -1.71 -17.81
N SER A 371 8.28 -0.79 -18.68
CA SER A 371 8.19 -1.01 -20.13
C SER A 371 9.20 -0.19 -20.93
N ALA A 372 10.01 0.64 -20.25
CA ALA A 372 11.10 1.37 -20.88
C ALA A 372 12.29 0.44 -21.14
N ASP A 373 13.06 0.71 -22.19
CA ASP A 373 14.20 -0.10 -22.67
C ASP A 373 15.42 -0.07 -21.71
N MET A 374 15.15 -0.08 -20.39
CA MET A 374 16.20 0.10 -19.37
C MET A 374 17.04 -1.16 -19.17
N VAL A 375 16.46 -2.36 -19.39
CA VAL A 375 17.15 -3.65 -19.23
C VAL A 375 18.16 -3.84 -20.38
N GLU A 376 17.72 -3.59 -21.61
CA GLU A 376 18.47 -3.85 -22.81
C GLU A 376 19.53 -2.78 -23.13
N ARG A 377 19.38 -1.58 -22.53
CA ARG A 377 20.19 -0.40 -22.87
C ARG A 377 21.03 0.10 -21.70
N PRO A 378 22.33 -0.27 -21.65
CA PRO A 378 23.25 0.22 -20.62
C PRO A 378 23.38 1.76 -20.59
N GLU A 379 23.28 2.42 -21.77
CA GLU A 379 23.32 3.87 -21.88
C GLU A 379 22.16 4.55 -21.15
N HIS A 380 20.96 3.99 -21.19
CA HIS A 380 19.81 4.52 -20.44
C HIS A 380 20.00 4.34 -18.92
N ARG A 381 20.60 3.22 -18.49
CA ARG A 381 20.95 3.03 -17.07
C ARG A 381 22.06 3.98 -16.60
N ALA A 382 22.99 4.34 -17.49
CA ALA A 382 24.03 5.32 -17.16
C ALA A 382 23.42 6.73 -16.97
N GLU A 383 22.44 7.12 -17.78
CA GLU A 383 21.69 8.37 -17.58
C GLU A 383 20.90 8.36 -16.27
N ASP A 384 20.24 7.25 -15.95
CA ASP A 384 19.52 7.07 -14.69
C ASP A 384 20.49 7.16 -13.49
N ALA A 385 21.64 6.50 -13.56
CA ALA A 385 22.66 6.56 -12.50
C ALA A 385 23.20 8.00 -12.31
N ALA A 386 23.45 8.73 -13.39
CA ALA A 386 23.87 10.13 -13.31
C ALA A 386 22.82 11.02 -12.66
N PHE A 387 21.53 10.82 -12.99
CA PHE A 387 20.42 11.53 -12.35
C PHE A 387 20.31 11.21 -10.86
N LEU A 388 20.52 9.94 -10.47
CA LEU A 388 20.48 9.53 -9.06
C LEU A 388 21.66 10.08 -8.25
N GLU A 389 22.80 10.29 -8.88
CA GLU A 389 24.03 10.83 -8.25
C GLU A 389 23.97 12.36 -8.11
N ASP A 390 23.61 13.06 -9.19
CA ASP A 390 23.52 14.52 -9.22
C ASP A 390 22.25 15.00 -9.95
N PRO A 391 21.08 14.98 -9.28
CA PRO A 391 19.84 15.41 -9.89
C PRO A 391 19.86 16.89 -10.30
N ARG A 392 20.57 17.76 -9.54
CA ARG A 392 20.65 19.19 -9.84
C ARG A 392 21.48 19.45 -11.10
N GLY A 393 22.60 18.76 -11.26
CA GLY A 393 23.43 18.86 -12.46
C GLY A 393 22.74 18.34 -13.72
N VAL A 394 21.98 17.23 -13.61
CA VAL A 394 21.24 16.64 -14.74
C VAL A 394 20.02 17.47 -15.14
N ILE A 395 19.24 17.96 -14.18
CA ILE A 395 18.02 18.76 -14.43
C ILE A 395 18.38 20.22 -14.79
N GLY A 396 19.50 20.71 -14.30
CA GLY A 396 19.92 22.10 -14.38
C GLY A 396 19.26 23.00 -13.32
N GLU A 397 19.88 24.14 -13.04
CA GLU A 397 19.44 25.05 -11.96
C GLU A 397 18.00 25.53 -12.14
N ARG A 398 17.59 25.84 -13.38
CA ARG A 398 16.24 26.31 -13.72
C ARG A 398 15.17 25.26 -13.38
N GLY A 399 15.36 24.05 -13.87
CA GLY A 399 14.45 22.94 -13.63
C GLY A 399 14.43 22.52 -12.16
N TYR A 400 15.58 22.52 -11.50
CA TYR A 400 15.64 22.17 -10.08
C TYR A 400 14.94 23.19 -9.19
N ALA A 401 15.09 24.50 -9.46
CA ALA A 401 14.36 25.55 -8.76
C ALA A 401 12.83 25.46 -9.01
N ALA A 402 12.41 25.05 -10.21
CA ALA A 402 11.01 24.76 -10.49
C ALA A 402 10.48 23.58 -9.65
N LEU A 403 11.27 22.51 -9.48
CA LEU A 403 10.91 21.40 -8.59
C LEU A 403 10.78 21.83 -7.12
N GLU A 404 11.68 22.69 -6.63
CA GLU A 404 11.59 23.25 -5.29
C GLU A 404 10.26 24.04 -5.09
N ARG A 405 9.85 24.84 -6.10
CA ARG A 405 8.55 25.53 -6.09
C ARG A 405 7.36 24.54 -6.11
N ILE A 406 7.44 23.47 -6.90
CA ILE A 406 6.41 22.42 -6.93
C ILE A 406 6.28 21.79 -5.55
N VAL A 407 7.39 21.38 -4.93
CA VAL A 407 7.42 20.75 -3.60
C VAL A 407 6.80 21.64 -2.54
N ALA A 408 7.19 22.92 -2.53
CA ALA A 408 6.61 23.92 -1.60
C ALA A 408 5.08 24.10 -1.81
N THR A 409 4.63 24.05 -3.07
CA THR A 409 3.20 24.21 -3.42
C THR A 409 2.39 22.96 -3.06
N LEU A 410 2.95 21.76 -3.19
CA LEU A 410 2.28 20.53 -2.78
C LEU A 410 2.02 20.49 -1.29
N ALA A 411 2.92 21.02 -0.49
CA ALA A 411 2.85 21.05 0.98
C ALA A 411 2.62 19.65 1.59
N LEU A 412 3.21 18.62 0.98
CA LEU A 412 3.18 17.24 1.45
C LEU A 412 4.46 16.92 2.22
N ASP A 413 4.31 16.20 3.33
CA ASP A 413 5.46 15.70 4.09
C ASP A 413 6.12 14.50 3.40
N TYR A 414 5.32 13.68 2.71
CA TYR A 414 5.75 12.60 1.81
C TYR A 414 4.95 12.68 0.52
N GLY A 415 5.62 12.66 -0.60
CA GLY A 415 5.01 12.67 -1.92
C GLY A 415 6.06 12.51 -3.01
N GLY A 416 5.70 12.84 -4.23
CA GLY A 416 6.67 12.87 -5.33
C GLY A 416 6.10 13.46 -6.60
N VAL A 417 6.96 13.58 -7.58
CA VAL A 417 6.66 14.21 -8.87
C VAL A 417 7.21 13.34 -10.01
N ASP A 418 6.33 13.00 -10.95
CA ASP A 418 6.68 12.48 -12.27
C ASP A 418 6.73 13.63 -13.25
N PHE A 419 7.85 13.84 -13.92
CA PHE A 419 8.04 14.96 -14.81
C PHE A 419 9.00 14.65 -15.97
N SER A 420 9.02 15.54 -16.94
CA SER A 420 10.05 15.62 -17.98
C SER A 420 10.61 17.03 -18.03
N LEU A 421 11.58 17.25 -18.89
CA LEU A 421 12.05 18.59 -19.26
C LEU A 421 11.66 18.87 -20.72
N ASP A 422 11.22 20.08 -20.99
CA ASP A 422 11.09 20.55 -22.37
C ASP A 422 12.42 21.04 -22.92
N THR A 423 12.42 21.47 -24.19
CA THR A 423 13.61 21.97 -24.88
C THR A 423 14.19 23.26 -24.29
N GLU A 424 13.42 23.95 -23.43
CA GLU A 424 13.84 25.18 -22.74
C GLU A 424 14.32 24.91 -21.32
N GLY A 425 14.29 23.62 -20.86
CA GLY A 425 14.65 23.20 -19.51
C GLY A 425 13.57 23.48 -18.46
N ARG A 426 12.33 23.75 -18.89
CA ARG A 426 11.18 23.87 -17.97
C ARG A 426 10.69 22.48 -17.55
N VAL A 427 10.15 22.37 -16.35
CA VAL A 427 9.61 21.13 -15.82
C VAL A 427 8.19 20.87 -16.37
N VAL A 428 8.02 19.82 -17.14
CA VAL A 428 6.72 19.35 -17.61
C VAL A 428 6.20 18.31 -16.64
N VAL A 429 5.20 18.66 -15.83
CA VAL A 429 4.65 17.79 -14.77
C VAL A 429 3.63 16.81 -15.35
N PHE A 430 3.84 15.50 -15.15
CA PHE A 430 2.88 14.47 -15.52
C PHE A 430 1.97 14.06 -14.35
N GLU A 431 2.55 13.97 -13.15
CA GLU A 431 1.85 13.59 -11.92
C GLU A 431 2.62 14.14 -10.71
N ALA A 432 1.89 14.65 -9.71
CA ALA A 432 2.47 15.12 -8.46
C ALA A 432 1.46 14.87 -7.33
N ASN A 433 1.76 13.92 -6.44
CA ASN A 433 0.84 13.50 -5.38
C ASN A 433 1.56 12.72 -4.26
N ALA A 434 0.80 12.21 -3.31
CA ALA A 434 1.29 11.42 -2.19
C ALA A 434 1.42 9.91 -2.49
N THR A 435 0.84 9.38 -3.58
CA THR A 435 0.79 7.92 -3.86
C THR A 435 2.07 7.33 -4.45
N MET A 436 3.16 8.08 -4.47
CA MET A 436 4.43 7.63 -5.06
C MET A 436 5.02 6.44 -4.31
N ILE A 437 5.29 5.38 -5.07
CA ILE A 437 5.78 4.11 -4.52
C ILE A 437 7.30 4.12 -4.45
N VAL A 438 7.84 3.79 -3.27
CA VAL A 438 9.26 3.53 -3.05
C VAL A 438 9.45 2.07 -2.70
N GLN A 439 10.14 1.33 -3.58
CA GLN A 439 10.43 -0.08 -3.39
C GLN A 439 11.91 -0.35 -3.66
N PRO A 440 12.52 -1.30 -2.91
CA PRO A 440 13.86 -1.79 -3.24
C PRO A 440 13.91 -2.26 -4.69
N PRO A 441 15.00 -1.99 -5.42
CA PRO A 441 15.17 -2.48 -6.77
C PRO A 441 15.23 -4.02 -6.81
N PRO A 442 14.99 -4.65 -7.97
CA PRO A 442 15.17 -6.09 -8.15
C PRO A 442 16.58 -6.55 -7.70
N SER A 443 16.71 -7.85 -7.42
CA SER A 443 17.97 -8.43 -6.94
C SER A 443 19.06 -8.55 -8.01
N ASP A 444 18.75 -8.30 -9.27
CA ASP A 444 19.72 -8.33 -10.37
C ASP A 444 20.74 -7.19 -10.20
N ALA A 445 22.03 -7.51 -10.32
CA ALA A 445 23.15 -6.60 -10.13
C ALA A 445 23.13 -5.36 -11.06
N ILE A 446 22.45 -5.43 -12.20
CA ILE A 446 22.29 -4.28 -13.10
C ILE A 446 21.53 -3.11 -12.46
N TRP A 447 20.81 -3.35 -11.35
CA TRP A 447 20.05 -2.37 -10.60
C TRP A 447 20.70 -1.93 -9.28
N ASP A 448 21.90 -2.42 -8.94
CA ASP A 448 22.54 -2.16 -7.65
C ASP A 448 22.80 -0.66 -7.41
N TYR A 449 23.04 0.12 -8.47
CA TYR A 449 23.24 1.57 -8.37
C TYR A 449 22.03 2.33 -7.78
N ARG A 450 20.84 1.73 -7.80
CA ARG A 450 19.59 2.30 -7.25
C ARG A 450 19.38 2.03 -5.77
N ARG A 451 20.08 1.07 -5.17
CA ARG A 451 19.86 0.67 -3.76
C ARG A 451 20.09 1.83 -2.82
N LYS A 452 21.25 2.48 -2.95
CA LYS A 452 21.61 3.61 -2.09
C LYS A 452 20.60 4.78 -2.13
N PRO A 453 20.15 5.28 -3.29
CA PRO A 453 19.09 6.28 -3.36
C PRO A 453 17.77 5.85 -2.69
N VAL A 454 17.32 4.63 -2.92
CA VAL A 454 16.11 4.10 -2.29
C VAL A 454 16.26 4.01 -0.76
N ASP A 455 17.39 3.51 -0.27
CA ASP A 455 17.70 3.44 1.16
C ASP A 455 17.72 4.83 1.82
N GLN A 456 18.24 5.83 1.12
CA GLN A 456 18.23 7.23 1.58
C GLN A 456 16.81 7.78 1.75
N ILE A 457 15.91 7.50 0.80
CA ILE A 457 14.49 7.88 0.90
C ILE A 457 13.83 7.21 2.11
N ILE A 458 14.01 5.89 2.24
CA ILE A 458 13.46 5.11 3.37
C ILE A 458 13.99 5.64 4.69
N ALA A 459 15.29 5.90 4.79
CA ALA A 459 15.93 6.46 5.99
C ALA A 459 15.37 7.86 6.33
N ALA A 460 15.13 8.72 5.32
CA ALA A 460 14.55 10.04 5.51
C ALA A 460 13.11 9.96 6.06
N VAL A 461 12.27 9.05 5.54
CA VAL A 461 10.92 8.83 6.05
C VAL A 461 10.95 8.34 7.49
N ARG A 462 11.82 7.40 7.82
CA ARG A 462 11.97 6.86 9.19
C ARG A 462 12.47 7.93 10.16
N SER A 463 13.40 8.80 9.74
CA SER A 463 13.88 9.93 10.54
C SER A 463 12.76 10.92 10.83
N MET A 464 12.01 11.32 9.81
CA MET A 464 10.84 12.22 9.93
C MET A 464 9.81 11.65 10.93
N LEU A 465 9.47 10.36 10.83
CA LEU A 465 8.53 9.70 11.74
C LEU A 465 9.03 9.72 13.19
N ARG A 466 10.30 9.37 13.41
CA ARG A 466 10.90 9.38 14.76
C ARG A 466 10.95 10.77 15.37
N GLU A 467 11.41 11.75 14.61
CA GLU A 467 11.54 13.13 15.09
C GLU A 467 10.17 13.72 15.47
N ARG A 468 9.13 13.44 14.68
CA ARG A 468 7.78 13.92 14.98
C ARG A 468 7.13 13.16 16.13
N GLY A 469 7.30 11.83 16.19
CA GLY A 469 6.78 11.02 17.29
C GLY A 469 7.42 11.34 18.64
N LEU A 470 8.72 11.61 18.67
CA LEU A 470 9.43 11.98 19.91
C LEU A 470 9.05 13.38 20.43
N ARG A 471 8.65 14.32 19.57
CA ARG A 471 8.20 15.65 19.99
C ARG A 471 6.85 15.64 20.71
N SER A 472 6.06 14.59 20.57
CA SER A 472 4.75 14.43 21.22
C SER A 472 4.83 13.87 22.63
N LEU A 473 5.99 13.37 23.05
CA LEU A 473 6.17 12.86 24.41
C LEU A 473 6.33 14.04 25.38
N PRO A 474 5.52 14.13 26.46
CA PRO A 474 5.75 15.10 27.53
C PRO A 474 7.12 14.84 28.13
N GLY A 475 7.96 15.89 28.18
CA GLY A 475 9.30 15.86 28.77
C GLY A 475 9.28 15.59 30.27
#